data_3796e6805fd01c7aad32c43a32d8060b
#
_entry.id   3796e6805fd01c7aad32c43a32d8060b
#
_cell.length_a   1.000
_cell.length_b   1.000
_cell.length_c   1.000
_cell.angle_alpha   90.00
_cell.angle_beta   90.00
_cell.angle_gamma   90.00
#
_symmetry.space_group_name_H-M   'P 1'
#
loop_
_entity.id
_entity.type
_entity.pdbx_description
1 polymer ?
#
loop_
_entity_poly.entity_id
_entity_poly.type
_entity_poly.pdbx_seq_one_letter_code
_entity_poly.pdbx_strand_id
1 'polypeptide(L)'
;MTYDFAGPWTPASGHHAQLNTPTYPHCHEAVLSCNSAVSYLLSRGVPSRKILLGVPVYGRSFLGATKAGDRYTGHGGEEGTFEYRDLPRPGAIEGVDEQVGAAFCVGGDGGFVTYDNPRTVQLKAYFAKQRRLGGLFYWTGTADASGPRSLVETGYNTLHDL
;
A
#
# COMPACT_ATOMS: atom_id res chain seq x y z
N MET A 1 10.66 -1.09 5.12
CA MET A 1 9.25 -1.47 5.39
C MET A 1 8.39 -0.24 5.15
N THR A 2 7.88 -0.10 3.92
CA THR A 2 7.10 1.05 3.46
C THR A 2 5.60 0.74 3.48
N TYR A 3 5.14 0.27 4.64
CA TYR A 3 3.75 -0.08 4.94
C TYR A 3 3.44 0.19 6.41
N ASP A 4 2.21 0.01 6.80
CA ASP A 4 1.70 0.33 8.15
C ASP A 4 1.77 1.83 8.49
N PHE A 5 1.62 2.69 7.48
CA PHE A 5 1.53 4.14 7.69
C PHE A 5 0.23 4.55 8.38
N ALA A 6 -0.84 3.77 8.20
CA ALA A 6 -2.11 3.92 8.88
C ALA A 6 -2.62 2.54 9.37
N GLY A 7 -3.34 2.53 10.48
CA GLY A 7 -3.86 1.32 11.10
C GLY A 7 -4.64 1.64 12.38
N PRO A 8 -4.89 0.64 13.25
CA PRO A 8 -5.64 0.82 14.50
C PRO A 8 -5.10 1.91 15.44
N TRP A 9 -3.86 2.31 15.26
CA TRP A 9 -3.18 3.34 16.04
C TRP A 9 -3.38 4.77 15.49
N THR A 10 -4.01 4.92 14.32
CA THR A 10 -4.24 6.25 13.73
C THR A 10 -5.63 6.77 14.10
N PRO A 11 -5.80 8.10 14.30
CA PRO A 11 -7.08 8.68 14.71
C PRO A 11 -8.14 8.68 13.60
N ALA A 12 -7.72 8.50 12.36
CA ALA A 12 -8.57 8.42 11.18
C ALA A 12 -8.06 7.33 10.23
N SER A 13 -8.94 6.90 9.33
CA SER A 13 -8.57 5.99 8.24
C SER A 13 -7.53 6.62 7.33
N GLY A 14 -6.70 5.81 6.70
CA GLY A 14 -5.67 6.30 5.80
C GLY A 14 -5.11 5.18 4.92
N HIS A 15 -4.42 5.56 3.88
CA HIS A 15 -3.64 4.59 3.13
C HIS A 15 -2.44 4.13 3.96
N HIS A 16 -2.19 2.82 3.99
CA HIS A 16 -1.12 2.29 4.83
C HIS A 16 0.19 2.04 4.08
N ALA A 17 0.20 2.20 2.75
CA ALA A 17 1.38 1.89 1.93
C ALA A 17 1.46 2.74 0.64
N GLN A 18 0.94 3.97 0.67
CA GLN A 18 0.93 4.86 -0.48
C GLN A 18 2.34 5.15 -1.03
N LEU A 19 2.43 5.27 -2.36
CA LEU A 19 3.70 5.58 -3.02
C LEU A 19 4.12 7.04 -2.79
N ASN A 20 3.19 7.98 -2.93
CA ASN A 20 3.45 9.41 -2.79
C ASN A 20 2.71 10.01 -1.59
N THR A 21 3.25 11.09 -1.04
CA THR A 21 2.61 11.83 0.04
C THR A 21 1.38 12.56 -0.49
N PRO A 22 0.20 12.37 0.14
CA PRO A 22 -0.99 13.09 -0.26
C PRO A 22 -0.85 14.59 -0.03
N THR A 23 -1.43 15.39 -0.92
CA THR A 23 -1.44 16.85 -0.86
C THR A 23 -2.77 17.40 -0.36
N TYR A 24 -3.54 16.60 0.39
CA TYR A 24 -4.84 17.02 0.90
C TYR A 24 -4.72 18.15 1.93
N PRO A 25 -5.61 19.16 1.90
CA PRO A 25 -5.51 20.36 2.74
C PRO A 25 -5.59 20.11 4.27
N HIS A 26 -5.95 18.92 4.70
CA HIS A 26 -6.20 18.59 6.10
C HIS A 26 -5.21 17.58 6.71
N CYS A 27 -4.17 17.20 6.00
CA CYS A 27 -3.08 16.41 6.60
C CYS A 27 -2.14 17.32 7.37
N HIS A 28 -2.44 17.57 8.66
CA HIS A 28 -1.61 18.34 9.56
C HIS A 28 -0.40 17.55 10.10
N GLU A 29 -0.34 16.25 9.87
CA GLU A 29 0.79 15.41 10.25
C GLU A 29 1.62 15.07 9.02
N ALA A 30 2.94 14.93 9.20
CA ALA A 30 3.85 14.49 8.15
C ALA A 30 3.41 13.09 7.68
N VAL A 31 2.64 13.04 6.60
CA VAL A 31 2.12 11.79 6.08
C VAL A 31 3.26 11.03 5.42
N LEU A 32 3.57 9.86 5.96
CA LEU A 32 4.59 8.98 5.43
C LEU A 32 4.16 8.42 4.07
N SER A 33 5.15 8.23 3.21
CA SER A 33 4.98 7.57 1.90
C SER A 33 6.23 6.78 1.55
N CYS A 34 6.10 5.86 0.59
CA CYS A 34 7.27 5.15 0.06
C CYS A 34 8.32 6.14 -0.46
N ASN A 35 7.89 7.15 -1.22
CA ASN A 35 8.78 8.15 -1.80
C ASN A 35 9.48 9.00 -0.72
N SER A 36 8.76 9.44 0.31
CA SER A 36 9.37 10.23 1.40
C SER A 36 10.40 9.40 2.17
N ALA A 37 10.12 8.13 2.46
CA ALA A 37 11.03 7.23 3.16
C ALA A 37 12.31 6.97 2.33
N VAL A 38 12.16 6.65 1.04
CA VAL A 38 13.32 6.45 0.14
C VAL A 38 14.14 7.73 0.00
N SER A 39 13.49 8.88 -0.20
CA SER A 39 14.17 10.16 -0.32
C SER A 39 14.95 10.52 0.96
N TYR A 40 14.39 10.22 2.13
CA TYR A 40 15.09 10.39 3.41
C TYR A 40 16.37 9.53 3.47
N LEU A 41 16.28 8.23 3.15
CA LEU A 41 17.44 7.34 3.18
C LEU A 41 18.54 7.79 2.19
N LEU A 42 18.16 8.18 0.97
CA LEU A 42 19.09 8.69 -0.02
C LEU A 42 19.79 9.98 0.45
N SER A 43 19.04 10.90 1.07
CA SER A 43 19.61 12.14 1.63
C SER A 43 20.60 11.88 2.78
N ARG A 44 20.49 10.73 3.44
CA ARG A 44 21.42 10.28 4.49
C ARG A 44 22.61 9.47 3.94
N GLY A 45 22.75 9.39 2.62
CA GLY A 45 23.90 8.74 1.97
C GLY A 45 23.76 7.23 1.82
N VAL A 46 22.57 6.66 2.06
CA VAL A 46 22.34 5.22 1.80
C VAL A 46 22.39 4.97 0.29
N PRO A 47 23.26 4.08 -0.22
CA PRO A 47 23.31 3.78 -1.64
C PRO A 47 21.97 3.20 -2.13
N SER A 48 21.41 3.72 -3.23
CA SER A 48 20.10 3.31 -3.75
C SER A 48 19.96 1.81 -3.95
N ARG A 49 21.01 1.15 -4.45
CA ARG A 49 21.04 -0.31 -4.69
C ARG A 49 20.94 -1.16 -3.41
N LYS A 50 21.14 -0.57 -2.23
CA LYS A 50 20.97 -1.25 -0.95
C LYS A 50 19.56 -1.07 -0.37
N ILE A 51 18.72 -0.29 -1.02
CA ILE A 51 17.34 -0.05 -0.59
C ILE A 51 16.43 -1.01 -1.35
N LEU A 52 15.68 -1.85 -0.62
CA LEU A 52 14.57 -2.64 -1.16
C LEU A 52 13.27 -1.97 -0.72
N LEU A 53 12.36 -1.74 -1.66
CA LEU A 53 11.05 -1.15 -1.38
C LEU A 53 10.09 -2.23 -0.89
N GLY A 54 9.53 -2.06 0.31
CA GLY A 54 8.59 -3.00 0.89
C GLY A 54 7.19 -2.86 0.30
N VAL A 55 6.57 -3.99 -0.04
CA VAL A 55 5.20 -4.11 -0.53
C VAL A 55 4.41 -4.98 0.43
N PRO A 56 3.32 -4.49 1.04
CA PRO A 56 2.47 -5.33 1.87
C PRO A 56 1.64 -6.27 0.99
N VAL A 57 1.50 -7.51 1.42
CA VAL A 57 0.63 -8.51 0.79
C VAL A 57 -0.58 -8.75 1.70
N TYR A 58 -1.10 -7.66 2.27
CA TYR A 58 -2.27 -7.59 3.14
C TYR A 58 -2.90 -6.20 3.08
N GLY A 59 -4.15 -6.10 3.49
CA GLY A 59 -4.84 -4.82 3.63
C GLY A 59 -5.17 -4.51 5.07
N ARG A 60 -5.30 -3.21 5.38
CA ARG A 60 -5.78 -2.71 6.68
C ARG A 60 -7.19 -2.17 6.56
N SER A 61 -8.05 -2.58 7.48
CA SER A 61 -9.48 -2.33 7.48
C SER A 61 -9.86 -1.20 8.45
N PHE A 62 -10.82 -0.38 8.03
CA PHE A 62 -11.40 0.69 8.82
C PHE A 62 -12.93 0.65 8.67
N LEU A 63 -13.63 0.04 9.65
CA LEU A 63 -15.08 -0.10 9.64
C LEU A 63 -15.75 1.26 9.81
N GLY A 64 -16.82 1.52 9.04
CA GLY A 64 -17.54 2.78 9.04
C GLY A 64 -16.90 3.89 8.21
N ALA A 65 -15.65 3.72 7.75
CA ALA A 65 -15.01 4.63 6.81
C ALA A 65 -15.33 4.23 5.36
N THR A 66 -15.31 5.23 4.46
CA THR A 66 -15.49 5.05 3.01
C THR A 66 -14.33 5.59 2.18
N LYS A 67 -13.45 6.38 2.78
CA LYS A 67 -12.26 6.96 2.16
C LYS A 67 -11.18 7.24 3.20
N ALA A 68 -9.98 7.52 2.75
CA ALA A 68 -8.90 8.00 3.61
C ALA A 68 -9.27 9.34 4.27
N GLY A 69 -8.97 9.48 5.57
CA GLY A 69 -9.30 10.65 6.38
C GLY A 69 -10.64 10.58 7.12
N ASP A 70 -11.45 9.57 6.86
CA ASP A 70 -12.72 9.39 7.57
C ASP A 70 -12.49 8.90 9.01
N ARG A 71 -13.41 9.25 9.90
CA ARG A 71 -13.54 8.57 11.19
C ARG A 71 -13.99 7.12 10.96
N TYR A 72 -13.54 6.24 11.81
CA TYR A 72 -13.92 4.82 11.75
C TYR A 72 -14.37 4.32 13.14
N THR A 73 -15.09 3.21 13.15
CA THR A 73 -15.73 2.67 14.37
C THR A 73 -15.06 1.39 14.88
N GLY A 74 -14.14 0.83 14.11
CA GLY A 74 -13.45 -0.42 14.43
C GLY A 74 -12.70 -0.96 13.22
N HIS A 75 -12.33 -2.23 13.29
CA HIS A 75 -11.56 -2.92 12.26
C HIS A 75 -12.20 -4.27 11.94
N GLY A 76 -12.16 -4.66 10.66
CA GLY A 76 -12.52 -5.99 10.19
C GLY A 76 -11.29 -6.90 10.11
N GLY A 77 -11.53 -8.18 9.86
CA GLY A 77 -10.46 -9.17 9.70
C GLY A 77 -9.76 -9.53 11.01
N GLU A 78 -8.61 -10.18 10.89
CA GLU A 78 -7.77 -10.57 12.02
C GLU A 78 -6.84 -9.40 12.39
N GLU A 79 -6.96 -8.89 13.61
CA GLU A 79 -6.20 -7.72 14.10
C GLU A 79 -6.26 -6.50 13.16
N GLY A 80 -7.40 -6.31 12.48
CA GLY A 80 -7.60 -5.21 11.53
C GLY A 80 -7.00 -5.45 10.14
N THR A 81 -6.64 -6.70 9.81
CA THR A 81 -6.03 -7.03 8.53
C THR A 81 -6.78 -8.13 7.77
N PHE A 82 -6.67 -8.10 6.45
CA PHE A 82 -7.04 -9.18 5.55
C PHE A 82 -5.85 -9.58 4.70
N GLU A 83 -5.66 -10.87 4.44
CA GLU A 83 -4.67 -11.32 3.45
C GLU A 83 -5.03 -10.79 2.05
N TYR A 84 -4.04 -10.45 1.26
CA TYR A 84 -4.28 -9.86 -0.07
C TYR A 84 -5.11 -10.78 -0.98
N ARG A 85 -4.90 -12.11 -0.91
CA ARG A 85 -5.67 -13.07 -1.71
C ARG A 85 -7.19 -12.99 -1.49
N ASP A 86 -7.63 -12.43 -0.35
CA ASP A 86 -9.03 -12.27 0.03
C ASP A 86 -9.57 -10.87 -0.30
N LEU A 87 -8.79 -10.07 -1.02
CA LEU A 87 -9.14 -8.70 -1.43
C LEU A 87 -9.36 -8.60 -2.96
N PRO A 88 -10.30 -7.74 -3.42
CA PRO A 88 -11.25 -6.96 -2.60
C PRO A 88 -12.21 -7.88 -1.85
N ARG A 89 -12.74 -7.39 -0.71
CA ARG A 89 -13.72 -8.19 0.05
C ARG A 89 -15.00 -8.43 -0.77
N PRO A 90 -15.70 -9.56 -0.56
CA PRO A 90 -16.95 -9.84 -1.27
C PRO A 90 -17.95 -8.67 -1.13
N GLY A 91 -18.49 -8.21 -2.26
CA GLY A 91 -19.41 -7.08 -2.32
C GLY A 91 -18.77 -5.69 -2.18
N ALA A 92 -17.45 -5.60 -2.00
CA ALA A 92 -16.74 -4.33 -1.97
C ALA A 92 -16.38 -3.85 -3.39
N ILE A 93 -16.29 -2.53 -3.56
CA ILE A 93 -15.87 -1.89 -4.81
C ILE A 93 -14.39 -1.53 -4.68
N GLU A 94 -13.55 -2.07 -5.57
CA GLU A 94 -12.13 -1.75 -5.65
C GLU A 94 -11.90 -0.43 -6.38
N GLY A 95 -10.95 0.37 -5.88
CA GLY A 95 -10.49 1.60 -6.51
C GLY A 95 -8.99 1.80 -6.33
N VAL A 96 -8.44 2.75 -7.06
CA VAL A 96 -7.06 3.20 -6.94
C VAL A 96 -7.04 4.72 -6.82
N ASP A 97 -6.39 5.22 -5.78
CA ASP A 97 -6.01 6.63 -5.69
C ASP A 97 -4.70 6.82 -6.48
N GLU A 98 -4.85 7.21 -7.74
CA GLU A 98 -3.71 7.42 -8.66
C GLU A 98 -2.81 8.59 -8.21
N GLN A 99 -3.32 9.55 -7.46
CA GLN A 99 -2.55 10.70 -6.98
C GLN A 99 -1.46 10.25 -6.00
N VAL A 100 -1.81 9.36 -5.10
CA VAL A 100 -0.88 8.87 -4.08
C VAL A 100 -0.33 7.48 -4.38
N GLY A 101 -0.88 6.78 -5.39
CA GLY A 101 -0.48 5.42 -5.74
C GLY A 101 -0.82 4.42 -4.63
N ALA A 102 -2.10 4.36 -4.26
CA ALA A 102 -2.64 3.44 -3.25
C ALA A 102 -3.93 2.78 -3.74
N ALA A 103 -4.08 1.48 -3.52
CA ALA A 103 -5.31 0.77 -3.79
C ALA A 103 -6.18 0.66 -2.53
N PHE A 104 -7.48 0.51 -2.74
CA PHE A 104 -8.46 0.34 -1.67
C PHE A 104 -9.69 -0.41 -2.18
N CYS A 105 -10.48 -0.94 -1.27
CA CYS A 105 -11.87 -1.30 -1.56
C CYS A 105 -12.79 -0.77 -0.47
N VAL A 106 -14.06 -0.55 -0.83
CA VAL A 106 -15.07 -0.01 0.07
C VAL A 106 -16.30 -0.90 0.05
N GLY A 107 -16.81 -1.23 1.22
CA GLY A 107 -17.97 -2.07 1.42
C GLY A 107 -17.61 -3.48 1.90
N GLY A 108 -18.59 -4.38 1.81
CA GLY A 108 -18.44 -5.71 2.37
C GLY A 108 -18.26 -5.68 3.89
N ASP A 109 -17.53 -6.65 4.41
CA ASP A 109 -17.25 -6.80 5.85
C ASP A 109 -16.02 -6.03 6.33
N GLY A 110 -15.31 -5.34 5.42
CA GLY A 110 -14.05 -4.62 5.71
C GLY A 110 -14.19 -3.10 5.86
N GLY A 111 -15.33 -2.51 5.49
CA GLY A 111 -15.47 -1.05 5.41
C GLY A 111 -14.55 -0.46 4.33
N PHE A 112 -13.70 0.50 4.71
CA PHE A 112 -12.59 0.96 3.86
C PHE A 112 -11.36 0.09 4.15
N VAL A 113 -10.91 -0.67 3.15
CA VAL A 113 -9.69 -1.48 3.25
C VAL A 113 -8.65 -0.92 2.30
N THR A 114 -7.50 -0.56 2.81
CA THR A 114 -6.35 -0.05 2.04
C THR A 114 -5.30 -1.13 1.86
N TYR A 115 -4.74 -1.27 0.66
CA TYR A 115 -3.79 -2.32 0.29
C TYR A 115 -3.03 -1.98 -0.99
N ASP A 116 -2.20 -2.88 -1.48
CA ASP A 116 -1.63 -2.84 -2.82
C ASP A 116 -2.35 -3.81 -3.75
N ASN A 117 -2.58 -3.41 -4.99
CA ASN A 117 -3.05 -4.27 -6.07
C ASN A 117 -2.03 -4.27 -7.24
N PRO A 118 -2.24 -5.06 -8.32
CA PRO A 118 -1.30 -5.07 -9.43
C PRO A 118 -0.97 -3.69 -10.00
N ARG A 119 -1.95 -2.78 -10.06
CA ARG A 119 -1.72 -1.41 -10.55
C ARG A 119 -0.74 -0.64 -9.67
N THR A 120 -0.93 -0.66 -8.35
CA THR A 120 -0.05 0.08 -7.43
C THR A 120 1.31 -0.57 -7.31
N VAL A 121 1.42 -1.90 -7.42
CA VAL A 121 2.71 -2.59 -7.47
C VAL A 121 3.48 -2.25 -8.75
N GLN A 122 2.82 -2.11 -9.90
CA GLN A 122 3.48 -1.59 -11.11
C GLN A 122 4.06 -0.19 -10.88
N LEU A 123 3.29 0.72 -10.27
CA LEU A 123 3.78 2.07 -9.94
C LEU A 123 5.01 2.01 -9.03
N LYS A 124 4.99 1.16 -8.01
CA LYS A 124 6.11 0.94 -7.08
C LYS A 124 7.33 0.34 -7.78
N ALA A 125 7.13 -0.61 -8.68
CA ALA A 125 8.21 -1.21 -9.45
C ALA A 125 8.87 -0.19 -10.40
N TYR A 126 8.07 0.61 -11.12
CA TYR A 126 8.61 1.71 -11.93
C TYR A 126 9.36 2.75 -11.09
N PHE A 127 8.83 3.11 -9.93
CA PHE A 127 9.53 3.99 -8.99
C PHE A 127 10.88 3.40 -8.56
N ALA A 128 10.91 2.11 -8.22
CA ALA A 128 12.16 1.42 -7.84
C ALA A 128 13.18 1.44 -8.98
N LYS A 129 12.76 1.20 -10.23
CA LYS A 129 13.63 1.32 -11.43
C LYS A 129 14.17 2.74 -11.60
N GLN A 130 13.29 3.75 -11.58
CA GLN A 130 13.67 5.16 -11.76
C GLN A 130 14.66 5.64 -10.70
N ARG A 131 14.48 5.21 -9.45
CA ARG A 131 15.36 5.52 -8.33
C ARG A 131 16.58 4.60 -8.22
N ARG A 132 16.72 3.61 -9.14
CA ARG A 132 17.77 2.60 -9.15
C ARG A 132 17.92 1.87 -7.82
N LEU A 133 16.78 1.54 -7.20
CA LEU A 133 16.74 0.76 -5.96
C LEU A 133 17.22 -0.68 -6.21
N GLY A 134 17.51 -1.40 -5.15
CA GLY A 134 17.92 -2.80 -5.21
C GLY A 134 16.80 -3.75 -5.63
N GLY A 135 15.55 -3.33 -5.52
CA GLY A 135 14.36 -4.10 -5.91
C GLY A 135 13.19 -3.91 -4.98
N LEU A 136 12.26 -4.87 -5.00
CA LEU A 136 11.11 -4.95 -4.11
C LEU A 136 11.28 -6.13 -3.15
N PHE A 137 10.63 -6.06 -1.99
CA PHE A 137 10.38 -7.22 -1.14
C PHE A 137 8.94 -7.22 -0.65
N TYR A 138 8.40 -8.39 -0.31
CA TYR A 138 6.98 -8.58 -0.03
C TYR A 138 6.76 -9.16 1.37
N TRP A 139 5.80 -8.60 2.12
CA TRP A 139 5.40 -9.10 3.42
C TRP A 139 3.89 -9.41 3.43
N THR A 140 3.50 -10.70 3.40
CA THR A 140 4.34 -11.87 3.12
C THR A 140 3.87 -12.53 1.83
N GLY A 141 4.77 -13.13 1.10
CA GLY A 141 4.44 -13.82 -0.16
C GLY A 141 3.43 -14.96 0.00
N THR A 142 3.29 -15.52 1.19
CA THR A 142 2.29 -16.56 1.49
C THR A 142 0.84 -16.06 1.43
N ALA A 143 0.62 -14.76 1.51
CA ALA A 143 -0.70 -14.12 1.42
C ALA A 143 -1.04 -13.61 0.01
N ASP A 144 -0.16 -13.85 -0.98
CA ASP A 144 -0.37 -13.41 -2.36
C ASP A 144 -1.47 -14.20 -3.07
N ALA A 145 -2.09 -13.57 -4.07
CA ALA A 145 -3.00 -14.22 -4.99
C ALA A 145 -2.23 -14.91 -6.13
N SER A 146 -2.88 -15.80 -6.85
CA SER A 146 -2.30 -16.47 -8.02
C SER A 146 -2.73 -15.81 -9.33
N GLY A 147 -1.94 -16.01 -10.38
CA GLY A 147 -2.23 -15.56 -11.74
C GLY A 147 -2.23 -14.04 -11.89
N PRO A 148 -3.11 -13.45 -12.70
CA PRO A 148 -3.05 -12.02 -13.05
C PRO A 148 -3.17 -11.06 -11.85
N ARG A 149 -3.58 -11.55 -10.70
CA ARG A 149 -3.65 -10.76 -9.47
C ARG A 149 -2.42 -10.91 -8.57
N SER A 150 -1.45 -11.76 -8.90
CA SER A 150 -0.24 -11.90 -8.09
C SER A 150 0.55 -10.60 -8.03
N LEU A 151 0.80 -10.09 -6.83
CA LEU A 151 1.62 -8.91 -6.60
C LEU A 151 3.09 -9.21 -6.88
N VAL A 152 3.53 -10.40 -6.48
CA VAL A 152 4.93 -10.83 -6.67
C VAL A 152 5.24 -10.96 -8.16
N GLU A 153 4.38 -11.64 -8.94
CA GLU A 153 4.53 -11.78 -10.38
C GLU A 153 4.46 -10.43 -11.09
N THR A 154 3.52 -9.57 -10.71
CA THR A 154 3.39 -8.22 -11.27
C THR A 154 4.66 -7.40 -11.06
N GLY A 155 5.18 -7.38 -9.84
CA GLY A 155 6.41 -6.65 -9.54
C GLY A 155 7.62 -7.20 -10.25
N TYR A 156 7.76 -8.52 -10.31
CA TYR A 156 8.84 -9.19 -11.05
C TYR A 156 8.80 -8.83 -12.53
N ASN A 157 7.66 -9.02 -13.18
CA ASN A 157 7.49 -8.73 -14.61
C ASN A 157 7.78 -7.26 -14.92
N THR A 158 7.28 -6.34 -14.09
CA THR A 158 7.52 -4.90 -14.29
C THR A 158 8.99 -4.52 -14.11
N LEU A 159 9.69 -5.13 -13.14
CA LEU A 159 11.13 -4.86 -12.93
C LEU A 159 11.98 -5.35 -14.09
N HIS A 160 11.58 -6.42 -14.77
CA HIS A 160 12.32 -7.07 -15.84
C HIS A 160 11.79 -6.77 -17.25
N ASP A 161 10.80 -5.88 -17.38
CA ASP A 161 10.17 -5.50 -18.65
C ASP A 161 9.57 -6.71 -19.43
N LEU A 162 8.91 -7.65 -18.72
CA LEU A 162 8.29 -8.85 -19.26
C LEU A 162 6.79 -8.66 -19.51
#